data_0a2076f85cdeac257a7911c338878157
#
_entry.id   0a2076f85cdeac257a7911c338878157
#
_cell.length_a   1.000
_cell.length_b   1.000
_cell.length_c   1.000
_cell.angle_alpha   90.00
_cell.angle_beta   90.00
_cell.angle_gamma   90.00
#
_symmetry.space_group_name_H-M   'P 1'
#
loop_
_entity.id
_entity.type
_entity.pdbx_description
1 polymer ?
#
loop_
_entity_poly.entity_id
_entity_poly.type
_entity_poly.pdbx_seq_one_letter_code
_entity_poly.pdbx_strand_id
1 'polypeptide(L)'
;VSDGLSAWFAGPKAENAEWFEARLDRIVQDYYAWRRNYFPEDGVVVDSRSRREGEAFRDAFDDRLLELLARLKADFPFQSPRYAAHMLAEQTLPSIAGYFAAMLYNPNNVTREVAPVTNRLELEACRMIGEMLGYGPTSWGHLTSGGTIANLEALWVARTVAYLPDAIVETRASLGLDHVPTPGSPSKVLEAFAAVFTDAERTRGIGSRSVVAEYLRSTWCVPERLVRARAGAGGRGGARRSPSGPSRSRNPSLLFRQGGRHSRCRSPGDRFDRRRSALPDGGLRP
;
A
#
# COMPACT_ATOMS: atom_id res chain seq x y z
N VAL A 1 26.70 8.38 24.78
CA VAL A 1 25.25 8.28 24.90
C VAL A 1 24.83 6.84 24.57
N SER A 2 24.87 5.97 25.58
CA SER A 2 24.36 4.60 25.45
C SER A 2 23.13 4.46 26.35
N ASP A 3 22.14 5.34 26.17
CA ASP A 3 21.05 5.51 27.11
C ASP A 3 19.98 4.46 26.89
N GLY A 4 20.19 3.26 27.45
CA GLY A 4 19.15 2.23 27.57
C GLY A 4 18.70 1.59 26.27
N LEU A 5 19.18 2.04 25.09
CA LEU A 5 18.73 1.53 23.80
C LEU A 5 19.03 0.03 23.64
N SER A 6 20.16 -0.45 24.18
CA SER A 6 20.53 -1.87 24.19
C SER A 6 19.52 -2.75 24.91
N ALA A 7 18.77 -2.20 25.87
CA ALA A 7 17.74 -2.92 26.59
C ALA A 7 16.53 -3.31 25.71
N TRP A 8 16.40 -2.71 24.52
CA TRP A 8 15.33 -3.03 23.59
C TRP A 8 15.65 -4.16 22.61
N PHE A 9 16.84 -4.74 22.70
CA PHE A 9 17.28 -5.87 21.86
C PHE A 9 17.49 -7.12 22.70
N ALA A 10 17.49 -8.29 22.05
CA ALA A 10 17.75 -9.55 22.75
C ALA A 10 19.15 -9.59 23.37
N GLY A 11 20.10 -8.95 22.73
CA GLY A 11 21.52 -9.00 23.07
C GLY A 11 22.24 -10.21 22.46
N PRO A 12 23.56 -10.11 22.21
CA PRO A 12 24.32 -11.13 21.49
C PRO A 12 24.42 -12.47 22.22
N LYS A 13 24.08 -12.52 23.49
CA LYS A 13 23.99 -13.72 24.32
C LYS A 13 22.59 -13.96 24.88
N ALA A 14 21.59 -13.30 24.28
CA ALA A 14 20.21 -13.35 24.73
C ALA A 14 20.00 -12.85 26.17
N GLU A 15 20.74 -11.80 26.56
CA GLU A 15 20.73 -11.27 27.93
C GLU A 15 19.32 -10.81 28.37
N ASN A 16 18.45 -10.43 27.43
CA ASN A 16 17.07 -10.01 27.67
C ASN A 16 16.03 -11.13 27.44
N ALA A 17 16.43 -12.39 27.33
CA ALA A 17 15.54 -13.51 27.01
C ALA A 17 14.41 -13.65 28.01
N GLU A 18 14.73 -13.74 29.32
CA GLU A 18 13.76 -13.92 30.39
C GLU A 18 12.69 -12.79 30.39
N TRP A 19 13.16 -11.56 30.23
CA TRP A 19 12.24 -10.40 30.11
C TRP A 19 11.30 -10.56 28.93
N PHE A 20 11.78 -11.01 27.78
CA PHE A 20 11.01 -11.13 26.55
C PHE A 20 10.04 -12.31 26.59
N GLU A 21 10.49 -13.48 27.06
CA GLU A 21 9.66 -14.68 27.22
C GLU A 21 8.44 -14.40 28.11
N ALA A 22 8.63 -13.70 29.24
CA ALA A 22 7.53 -13.30 30.11
C ALA A 22 6.49 -12.39 29.40
N ARG A 23 6.88 -11.60 28.41
CA ARG A 23 5.96 -10.76 27.62
C ARG A 23 5.21 -11.57 26.58
N LEU A 24 5.88 -12.49 25.91
CA LEU A 24 5.22 -13.41 24.99
C LEU A 24 4.18 -14.28 25.70
N ASP A 25 4.53 -14.83 26.86
CA ASP A 25 3.58 -15.60 27.68
C ASP A 25 2.37 -14.73 28.08
N ARG A 26 2.61 -13.51 28.54
CA ARG A 26 1.52 -12.58 28.88
C ARG A 26 0.59 -12.31 27.69
N ILE A 27 1.12 -12.10 26.48
CA ILE A 27 0.32 -11.89 25.29
C ILE A 27 -0.56 -13.11 24.99
N VAL A 28 0.00 -14.31 25.09
CA VAL A 28 -0.74 -15.56 24.89
C VAL A 28 -1.85 -15.73 25.93
N GLN A 29 -1.56 -15.50 27.21
CA GLN A 29 -2.53 -15.61 28.30
C GLN A 29 -3.67 -14.59 28.15
N ASP A 30 -3.35 -13.33 27.80
CA ASP A 30 -4.34 -12.28 27.56
C ASP A 30 -5.26 -12.64 26.39
N TYR A 31 -4.69 -13.09 25.28
CA TYR A 31 -5.45 -13.54 24.12
C TYR A 31 -6.40 -14.69 24.46
N TYR A 32 -5.94 -15.69 25.22
CA TYR A 32 -6.80 -16.80 25.64
C TYR A 32 -7.88 -16.37 26.62
N ALA A 33 -7.58 -15.44 27.52
CA ALA A 33 -8.57 -14.85 28.43
C ALA A 33 -9.65 -14.11 27.63
N TRP A 34 -9.23 -13.29 26.66
CA TRP A 34 -10.16 -12.58 25.76
C TRP A 34 -11.07 -13.55 25.00
N ARG A 35 -10.53 -14.61 24.41
CA ARG A 35 -11.32 -15.62 23.68
C ARG A 35 -12.35 -16.33 24.56
N ARG A 36 -12.00 -16.66 25.79
CA ARG A 36 -12.92 -17.34 26.73
C ARG A 36 -14.07 -16.45 27.19
N ASN A 37 -13.83 -15.15 27.24
CA ASN A 37 -14.77 -14.21 27.86
C ASN A 37 -15.52 -13.34 26.84
N TYR A 38 -15.22 -13.42 25.56
CA TYR A 38 -15.87 -12.59 24.52
C TYR A 38 -17.32 -13.03 24.29
N PHE A 39 -17.55 -14.33 24.22
CA PHE A 39 -18.87 -14.96 24.22
C PHE A 39 -18.84 -16.11 25.25
N PRO A 40 -19.10 -15.82 26.53
CA PRO A 40 -18.97 -16.80 27.62
C PRO A 40 -19.90 -18.01 27.49
N GLU A 41 -21.00 -17.85 26.77
CA GLU A 41 -22.01 -18.88 26.50
C GLU A 41 -21.61 -19.87 25.40
N ASP A 42 -20.54 -19.61 24.64
CA ASP A 42 -20.08 -20.54 23.62
C ASP A 42 -19.56 -21.85 24.24
N GLY A 43 -20.03 -22.96 23.71
CA GLY A 43 -19.65 -24.29 24.16
C GLY A 43 -18.22 -24.68 23.77
N VAL A 44 -17.69 -25.67 24.48
CA VAL A 44 -16.37 -26.27 24.18
C VAL A 44 -16.47 -27.13 22.92
N VAL A 45 -15.70 -26.78 21.89
CA VAL A 45 -15.62 -27.52 20.62
C VAL A 45 -14.50 -28.58 20.67
N VAL A 46 -13.36 -28.24 21.29
CA VAL A 46 -12.21 -29.16 21.37
C VAL A 46 -12.29 -29.96 22.67
N ASP A 47 -12.96 -31.10 22.63
CA ASP A 47 -13.12 -32.02 23.74
C ASP A 47 -11.93 -33.01 23.87
N SER A 48 -12.04 -33.95 24.84
CA SER A 48 -11.00 -34.95 25.08
C SER A 48 -10.84 -35.94 23.93
N ARG A 49 -11.91 -36.21 23.17
CA ARG A 49 -11.86 -37.08 22.00
C ARG A 49 -11.09 -36.42 20.86
N SER A 50 -11.45 -35.17 20.52
CA SER A 50 -10.76 -34.38 19.50
C SER A 50 -9.26 -34.19 19.81
N ARG A 51 -8.90 -34.07 21.11
CA ARG A 51 -7.49 -34.01 21.52
C ARG A 51 -6.73 -35.30 21.24
N ARG A 52 -7.32 -36.46 21.56
CA ARG A 52 -6.70 -37.76 21.28
C ARG A 52 -6.58 -38.02 19.78
N GLU A 53 -7.62 -37.73 19.01
CA GLU A 53 -7.59 -37.87 17.56
C GLU A 53 -6.52 -36.97 16.90
N GLY A 54 -6.21 -35.81 17.49
CA GLY A 54 -5.19 -34.88 17.04
C GLY A 54 -3.76 -35.17 17.55
N GLU A 55 -3.54 -36.16 18.41
CA GLU A 55 -2.24 -36.39 19.08
C GLU A 55 -1.12 -36.68 18.07
N ALA A 56 -1.32 -37.63 17.17
CA ALA A 56 -0.34 -37.95 16.13
C ALA A 56 0.02 -36.74 15.22
N PHE A 57 -0.96 -35.88 14.97
CA PHE A 57 -0.71 -34.65 14.22
C PHE A 57 0.18 -33.65 15.00
N ARG A 58 -0.04 -33.55 16.32
CA ARG A 58 0.76 -32.66 17.18
C ARG A 58 2.21 -33.12 17.27
N ASP A 59 2.41 -34.44 17.47
CA ASP A 59 3.75 -35.03 17.50
C ASP A 59 4.48 -34.76 16.16
N ALA A 60 3.81 -35.00 15.03
CA ALA A 60 4.38 -34.72 13.72
C ALA A 60 4.64 -33.19 13.51
N PHE A 61 3.81 -32.33 14.07
CA PHE A 61 4.02 -30.89 14.03
C PHE A 61 5.27 -30.49 14.85
N ASP A 62 5.44 -31.05 16.05
CA ASP A 62 6.57 -30.74 16.92
C ASP A 62 7.89 -31.18 16.27
N ASP A 63 7.93 -32.33 15.63
CA ASP A 63 9.09 -32.80 14.86
C ASP A 63 9.42 -31.84 13.71
N ARG A 64 8.41 -31.39 12.96
CA ARG A 64 8.60 -30.43 11.88
C ARG A 64 9.01 -29.04 12.36
N LEU A 65 8.51 -28.60 13.49
CA LEU A 65 8.92 -27.35 14.12
C LEU A 65 10.39 -27.39 14.51
N LEU A 66 10.85 -28.49 15.16
CA LEU A 66 12.24 -28.66 15.51
C LEU A 66 13.15 -28.70 14.28
N GLU A 67 12.73 -29.39 13.21
CA GLU A 67 13.46 -29.39 11.94
C GLU A 67 13.55 -27.97 11.35
N LEU A 68 12.45 -27.22 11.33
CA LEU A 68 12.44 -25.84 10.85
C LEU A 68 13.41 -24.95 11.65
N LEU A 69 13.34 -25.01 12.99
CA LEU A 69 14.21 -24.24 13.85
C LEU A 69 15.69 -24.58 13.66
N ALA A 70 16.01 -25.87 13.42
CA ALA A 70 17.37 -26.29 13.11
C ALA A 70 17.86 -25.71 11.76
N ARG A 71 17.01 -25.72 10.74
CA ARG A 71 17.34 -25.20 9.39
C ARG A 71 17.51 -23.68 9.40
N LEU A 72 16.67 -22.94 10.12
CA LEU A 72 16.75 -21.47 10.22
C LEU A 72 18.08 -21.00 10.84
N LYS A 73 18.73 -21.84 11.67
CA LYS A 73 20.07 -21.51 12.22
C LYS A 73 21.20 -21.51 11.18
N ALA A 74 20.95 -22.02 9.98
CA ALA A 74 21.90 -21.95 8.87
C ALA A 74 21.78 -20.65 8.06
N ASP A 75 20.75 -19.84 8.29
CA ASP A 75 20.59 -18.54 7.69
C ASP A 75 21.57 -17.52 8.28
N PHE A 76 21.73 -16.40 7.59
CA PHE A 76 22.67 -15.36 8.01
C PHE A 76 22.26 -14.74 9.36
N PRO A 77 23.17 -14.61 10.34
CA PRO A 77 22.85 -14.14 11.68
C PRO A 77 22.79 -12.59 11.73
N PHE A 78 21.71 -12.01 11.26
CA PHE A 78 21.49 -10.55 11.23
C PHE A 78 21.54 -9.88 12.61
N GLN A 79 21.27 -10.62 13.68
CA GLN A 79 21.36 -10.17 15.07
C GLN A 79 22.81 -10.02 15.57
N SER A 80 23.80 -10.52 14.81
CA SER A 80 25.20 -10.47 15.24
C SER A 80 25.73 -9.03 15.22
N PRO A 81 26.40 -8.54 16.27
CA PRO A 81 27.07 -7.24 16.24
C PRO A 81 28.22 -7.14 15.24
N ARG A 82 28.60 -8.27 14.63
CA ARG A 82 29.58 -8.31 13.52
C ARG A 82 28.94 -8.06 12.15
N TYR A 83 27.60 -8.00 12.09
CA TYR A 83 26.91 -7.70 10.84
C TYR A 83 27.04 -6.22 10.52
N ALA A 84 27.64 -5.89 9.40
CA ALA A 84 27.89 -4.52 8.95
C ALA A 84 27.43 -4.28 7.49
N ALA A 85 26.51 -5.09 6.99
CA ALA A 85 25.95 -4.91 5.66
C ALA A 85 24.71 -3.98 5.69
N HIS A 86 24.18 -3.67 4.49
CA HIS A 86 23.11 -2.68 4.36
C HIS A 86 21.71 -3.30 4.49
N MET A 87 20.73 -2.44 4.76
CA MET A 87 19.28 -2.66 4.68
C MET A 87 18.63 -3.47 5.81
N LEU A 88 19.36 -4.28 6.56
CA LEU A 88 18.79 -5.07 7.65
C LEU A 88 19.48 -4.74 8.97
N ALA A 89 18.73 -4.80 10.04
CA ALA A 89 19.22 -4.69 11.41
C ALA A 89 18.47 -5.69 12.29
N GLU A 90 18.99 -5.94 13.48
CA GLU A 90 18.27 -6.70 14.50
C GLU A 90 16.94 -5.99 14.83
N GLN A 91 15.87 -6.77 14.99
CA GLN A 91 14.58 -6.24 15.41
C GLN A 91 14.58 -5.96 16.90
N THR A 92 13.88 -4.92 17.34
CA THR A 92 13.68 -4.66 18.75
C THR A 92 12.69 -5.66 19.37
N LEU A 93 12.86 -6.02 20.61
CA LEU A 93 11.94 -6.91 21.33
C LEU A 93 10.50 -6.40 21.35
N PRO A 94 10.22 -5.08 21.54
CA PRO A 94 8.86 -4.54 21.40
C PRO A 94 8.25 -4.73 20.01
N SER A 95 9.04 -4.62 18.93
CA SER A 95 8.50 -4.82 17.57
C SER A 95 8.13 -6.29 17.33
N ILE A 96 8.93 -7.23 17.82
CA ILE A 96 8.63 -8.67 17.76
C ILE A 96 7.39 -8.99 18.58
N ALA A 97 7.28 -8.47 19.82
CA ALA A 97 6.10 -8.65 20.65
C ALA A 97 4.82 -8.09 20.01
N GLY A 98 4.89 -6.90 19.42
CA GLY A 98 3.78 -6.30 18.69
C GLY A 98 3.36 -7.11 17.47
N TYR A 99 4.31 -7.63 16.71
CA TYR A 99 4.05 -8.50 15.56
C TYR A 99 3.41 -9.82 15.99
N PHE A 100 3.92 -10.44 17.07
CA PHE A 100 3.37 -11.66 17.65
C PHE A 100 1.93 -11.47 18.15
N ALA A 101 1.65 -10.36 18.84
CA ALA A 101 0.30 -10.01 19.24
C ALA A 101 -0.62 -9.84 18.01
N ALA A 102 -0.17 -9.09 16.99
CA ALA A 102 -0.94 -8.89 15.78
C ALA A 102 -1.27 -10.21 15.05
N MET A 103 -0.33 -11.18 15.02
CA MET A 103 -0.59 -12.51 14.45
C MET A 103 -1.71 -13.27 15.18
N LEU A 104 -1.79 -13.18 16.51
CA LEU A 104 -2.83 -13.85 17.28
C LEU A 104 -4.21 -13.25 17.04
N TYR A 105 -4.32 -11.93 17.03
CA TYR A 105 -5.58 -11.22 16.77
C TYR A 105 -5.97 -11.17 15.30
N ASN A 106 -5.01 -11.29 14.40
CA ASN A 106 -5.18 -11.31 12.95
C ASN A 106 -6.16 -10.23 12.42
N PRO A 107 -5.95 -8.94 12.75
CA PRO A 107 -6.84 -7.87 12.33
C PRO A 107 -6.76 -7.63 10.83
N ASN A 108 -7.89 -7.22 10.23
CA ASN A 108 -7.95 -6.83 8.83
C ASN A 108 -8.27 -5.34 8.71
N ASN A 109 -7.28 -4.52 8.36
CA ASN A 109 -7.39 -3.06 8.27
C ASN A 109 -8.14 -2.54 7.04
N VAL A 110 -8.97 -3.37 6.40
CA VAL A 110 -9.67 -2.99 5.16
C VAL A 110 -10.62 -1.81 5.36
N THR A 111 -11.30 -1.73 6.51
CA THR A 111 -12.15 -0.59 6.89
C THR A 111 -12.12 -0.34 8.39
N ARG A 112 -12.51 0.87 8.79
CA ARG A 112 -12.61 1.26 10.20
C ARG A 112 -13.66 0.46 10.98
N GLU A 113 -14.72 0.02 10.32
CA GLU A 113 -15.78 -0.78 10.92
C GLU A 113 -15.29 -2.19 11.30
N VAL A 114 -14.42 -2.75 10.47
CA VAL A 114 -13.85 -4.10 10.70
C VAL A 114 -12.69 -4.06 11.69
N ALA A 115 -11.87 -3.02 11.64
CA ALA A 115 -10.66 -2.89 12.44
C ALA A 115 -10.54 -1.49 13.09
N PRO A 116 -11.43 -1.13 14.02
CA PRO A 116 -11.49 0.23 14.59
C PRO A 116 -10.25 0.59 15.40
N VAL A 117 -9.58 -0.39 16.00
CA VAL A 117 -8.39 -0.18 16.83
C VAL A 117 -7.13 -0.10 15.96
N THR A 118 -6.90 -1.10 15.12
CA THR A 118 -5.65 -1.20 14.35
C THR A 118 -5.55 -0.15 13.25
N ASN A 119 -6.67 0.30 12.67
CA ASN A 119 -6.69 1.49 11.81
C ASN A 119 -6.23 2.76 12.55
N ARG A 120 -6.61 2.92 13.82
CA ARG A 120 -6.14 4.04 14.64
C ARG A 120 -4.66 3.93 14.97
N LEU A 121 -4.19 2.73 15.35
CA LEU A 121 -2.77 2.47 15.63
C LEU A 121 -1.89 2.74 14.41
N GLU A 122 -2.36 2.41 13.20
CA GLU A 122 -1.65 2.73 11.97
C GLU A 122 -1.48 4.24 11.77
N LEU A 123 -2.54 5.01 11.99
CA LEU A 123 -2.47 6.48 11.89
C LEU A 123 -1.56 7.08 12.97
N GLU A 124 -1.57 6.55 14.19
CA GLU A 124 -0.69 6.97 15.27
C GLU A 124 0.78 6.70 14.92
N ALA A 125 1.09 5.50 14.43
CA ALA A 125 2.43 5.14 13.98
C ALA A 125 2.91 6.04 12.83
N CYS A 126 2.05 6.32 11.84
CA CYS A 126 2.37 7.21 10.74
C CYS A 126 2.60 8.66 11.20
N ARG A 127 1.88 9.14 12.22
CA ARG A 127 2.13 10.46 12.82
C ARG A 127 3.48 10.52 13.51
N MET A 128 3.82 9.50 14.32
CA MET A 128 5.12 9.41 14.98
C MET A 128 6.27 9.44 13.97
N ILE A 129 6.14 8.69 12.87
CA ILE A 129 7.13 8.71 11.77
C ILE A 129 7.17 10.09 11.11
N GLY A 130 6.03 10.71 10.87
CA GLY A 130 5.94 12.07 10.32
C GLY A 130 6.65 13.10 11.20
N GLU A 131 6.44 13.06 12.51
CA GLU A 131 7.10 13.92 13.48
C GLU A 131 8.63 13.71 13.48
N MET A 132 9.09 12.47 13.45
CA MET A 132 10.52 12.14 13.35
C MET A 132 11.16 12.71 12.08
N LEU A 133 10.40 12.83 11.00
CA LEU A 133 10.84 13.40 9.72
C LEU A 133 10.64 14.91 9.63
N GLY A 134 10.11 15.56 10.67
CA GLY A 134 9.88 17.00 10.72
C GLY A 134 8.62 17.47 9.98
N TYR A 135 7.69 16.59 9.67
CA TYR A 135 6.40 16.97 9.10
C TYR A 135 5.49 17.61 10.14
N GLY A 136 4.62 18.51 9.70
CA GLY A 136 3.68 19.20 10.59
C GLY A 136 2.52 18.30 11.06
N PRO A 137 1.71 18.78 12.03
CA PRO A 137 0.64 17.99 12.66
C PRO A 137 -0.52 17.63 11.71
N THR A 138 -0.60 18.26 10.55
CA THR A 138 -1.59 17.96 9.50
C THR A 138 -1.10 16.88 8.52
N SER A 139 0.12 16.34 8.71
CA SER A 139 0.63 15.27 7.87
C SER A 139 -0.19 13.99 8.06
N TRP A 140 -0.36 13.29 6.97
CA TRP A 140 -1.05 12.02 6.93
C TRP A 140 -0.19 10.96 6.24
N GLY A 141 -0.37 9.71 6.63
CA GLY A 141 0.33 8.59 6.02
C GLY A 141 -0.40 7.28 6.31
N HIS A 142 -0.02 6.23 5.60
CA HIS A 142 -0.43 4.87 5.88
C HIS A 142 0.70 3.89 5.54
N LEU A 143 0.56 2.65 5.99
CA LEU A 143 1.56 1.62 5.79
C LEU A 143 1.24 0.80 4.54
N THR A 144 2.28 0.53 3.74
CA THR A 144 2.19 -0.29 2.52
C THR A 144 2.96 -1.59 2.69
N SER A 145 2.77 -2.53 1.78
CA SER A 145 3.44 -3.84 1.79
C SER A 145 4.95 -3.80 1.50
N GLY A 146 5.50 -2.62 1.23
CA GLY A 146 6.93 -2.46 0.98
C GLY A 146 7.28 -1.22 0.18
N GLY A 147 8.57 -0.88 0.10
CA GLY A 147 9.08 0.35 -0.52
C GLY A 147 8.69 0.53 -1.98
N THR A 148 8.61 -0.54 -2.77
CA THR A 148 8.17 -0.47 -4.17
C THR A 148 6.73 0.03 -4.27
N ILE A 149 5.83 -0.50 -3.45
CA ILE A 149 4.42 -0.08 -3.43
C ILE A 149 4.31 1.34 -2.91
N ALA A 150 5.03 1.68 -1.84
CA ALA A 150 5.08 3.04 -1.30
C ALA A 150 5.52 4.07 -2.36
N ASN A 151 6.56 3.77 -3.13
CA ASN A 151 7.03 4.64 -4.21
C ASN A 151 6.02 4.76 -5.35
N LEU A 152 5.40 3.66 -5.77
CA LEU A 152 4.36 3.67 -6.80
C LEU A 152 3.16 4.51 -6.37
N GLU A 153 2.74 4.37 -5.14
CA GLU A 153 1.62 5.10 -4.57
C GLU A 153 1.94 6.59 -4.42
N ALA A 154 3.12 6.95 -3.93
CA ALA A 154 3.56 8.34 -3.85
C ALA A 154 3.56 9.01 -5.24
N LEU A 155 4.06 8.32 -6.27
CA LEU A 155 4.03 8.81 -7.64
C LEU A 155 2.60 8.92 -8.18
N TRP A 156 1.74 7.95 -7.86
CA TRP A 156 0.33 7.99 -8.26
C TRP A 156 -0.41 9.15 -7.61
N VAL A 157 -0.22 9.36 -6.30
CA VAL A 157 -0.79 10.50 -5.58
C VAL A 157 -0.29 11.82 -6.15
N ALA A 158 1.02 11.97 -6.34
CA ALA A 158 1.61 13.17 -6.93
C ALA A 158 1.06 13.47 -8.32
N ARG A 159 0.95 12.44 -9.16
CA ARG A 159 0.33 12.54 -10.48
C ARG A 159 -1.14 12.98 -10.38
N THR A 160 -1.89 12.33 -9.49
CA THR A 160 -3.32 12.61 -9.32
C THR A 160 -3.54 14.05 -8.86
N VAL A 161 -2.80 14.50 -7.84
CA VAL A 161 -2.87 15.89 -7.35
C VAL A 161 -2.51 16.90 -8.44
N ALA A 162 -1.49 16.61 -9.25
CA ALA A 162 -1.05 17.52 -10.32
C ALA A 162 -2.08 17.64 -11.46
N TYR A 163 -2.81 16.58 -11.79
CA TYR A 163 -3.69 16.55 -12.95
C TYR A 163 -5.17 16.53 -12.63
N LEU A 164 -5.57 16.33 -11.39
CA LEU A 164 -6.96 16.31 -10.97
C LEU A 164 -7.74 17.59 -11.34
N PRO A 165 -7.20 18.80 -11.16
CA PRO A 165 -7.89 20.01 -11.56
C PRO A 165 -8.26 20.04 -13.05
N ASP A 166 -7.31 19.68 -13.91
CA ASP A 166 -7.50 19.67 -15.35
C ASP A 166 -8.45 18.53 -15.78
N ALA A 167 -8.35 17.36 -15.12
CA ALA A 167 -9.25 16.23 -15.36
C ALA A 167 -10.70 16.55 -15.00
N ILE A 168 -10.95 17.35 -13.98
CA ILE A 168 -12.31 17.83 -13.62
C ILE A 168 -12.88 18.69 -14.73
N VAL A 169 -12.12 19.66 -15.22
CA VAL A 169 -12.54 20.53 -16.31
C VAL A 169 -12.84 19.74 -17.59
N GLU A 170 -11.96 18.82 -17.95
CA GLU A 170 -12.13 17.94 -19.11
C GLU A 170 -13.35 17.02 -18.97
N THR A 171 -13.56 16.44 -17.78
CA THR A 171 -14.73 15.58 -17.51
C THR A 171 -16.03 16.37 -17.67
N ARG A 172 -16.10 17.59 -17.14
CA ARG A 172 -17.25 18.48 -17.31
C ARG A 172 -17.52 18.76 -18.79
N ALA A 173 -16.49 19.11 -19.53
CA ALA A 173 -16.61 19.39 -20.96
C ALA A 173 -17.11 18.15 -21.74
N SER A 174 -16.58 16.98 -21.46
CA SER A 174 -16.98 15.72 -22.12
C SER A 174 -18.42 15.31 -21.81
N LEU A 175 -18.90 15.63 -20.61
CA LEU A 175 -20.28 15.37 -20.19
C LEU A 175 -21.26 16.48 -20.65
N GLY A 176 -20.78 17.52 -21.33
CA GLY A 176 -21.58 18.66 -21.76
C GLY A 176 -22.10 19.51 -20.61
N LEU A 177 -21.39 19.56 -19.48
CA LEU A 177 -21.68 20.43 -18.34
C LEU A 177 -21.02 21.79 -18.52
N ASP A 178 -21.58 22.78 -17.80
CA ASP A 178 -21.04 24.15 -17.85
C ASP A 178 -19.55 24.19 -17.47
N HIS A 179 -18.83 25.05 -18.16
CA HIS A 179 -17.41 25.25 -17.89
C HIS A 179 -17.21 25.88 -16.49
N VAL A 180 -16.21 25.36 -15.78
CA VAL A 180 -15.73 25.95 -14.52
C VAL A 180 -14.23 26.25 -14.67
N PRO A 181 -13.73 27.31 -14.04
CA PRO A 181 -12.29 27.57 -14.03
C PRO A 181 -11.56 26.46 -13.30
N THR A 182 -10.32 26.20 -13.71
CA THR A 182 -9.47 25.21 -13.03
C THR A 182 -9.32 25.55 -11.55
N PRO A 183 -9.67 24.62 -10.62
CA PRO A 183 -9.58 24.90 -9.19
C PRO A 183 -8.16 25.19 -8.73
N GLY A 184 -7.96 26.31 -8.02
CA GLY A 184 -6.63 26.77 -7.60
C GLY A 184 -6.19 26.34 -6.19
N SER A 185 -7.04 25.62 -5.43
CA SER A 185 -6.67 25.14 -4.09
C SER A 185 -7.23 23.72 -3.85
N PRO A 186 -6.62 22.92 -2.97
CA PRO A 186 -7.09 21.56 -2.68
C PRO A 186 -8.56 21.46 -2.27
N SER A 187 -9.05 22.37 -1.43
CA SER A 187 -10.46 22.40 -1.02
C SER A 187 -11.38 22.63 -2.20
N LYS A 188 -11.06 23.60 -3.06
CA LYS A 188 -11.84 23.89 -4.29
C LYS A 188 -11.78 22.74 -5.29
N VAL A 189 -10.69 21.99 -5.33
CA VAL A 189 -10.57 20.78 -6.17
C VAL A 189 -11.57 19.71 -5.71
N LEU A 190 -11.68 19.46 -4.40
CA LEU A 190 -12.62 18.49 -3.86
C LEU A 190 -14.08 18.92 -4.05
N GLU A 191 -14.39 20.20 -3.83
CA GLU A 191 -15.71 20.77 -4.09
C GLU A 191 -16.10 20.66 -5.56
N ALA A 192 -15.19 21.04 -6.46
CA ALA A 192 -15.41 20.95 -7.90
C ALA A 192 -15.59 19.50 -8.37
N PHE A 193 -14.84 18.56 -7.79
CA PHE A 193 -14.99 17.14 -8.07
C PHE A 193 -16.37 16.61 -7.64
N ALA A 194 -16.80 16.92 -6.41
CA ALA A 194 -18.13 16.56 -5.92
C ALA A 194 -19.25 17.17 -6.79
N ALA A 195 -19.09 18.42 -7.21
CA ALA A 195 -20.06 19.13 -8.04
C ALA A 195 -20.24 18.47 -9.43
N VAL A 196 -19.23 17.78 -9.98
CA VAL A 196 -19.39 17.05 -11.26
C VAL A 196 -20.52 16.03 -11.19
N PHE A 197 -20.61 15.27 -10.08
CA PHE A 197 -21.63 14.25 -9.91
C PHE A 197 -23.03 14.86 -9.79
N THR A 198 -23.17 15.87 -8.94
CA THR A 198 -24.44 16.56 -8.73
C THR A 198 -24.93 17.25 -10.00
N ASP A 199 -24.06 17.94 -10.71
CA ASP A 199 -24.38 18.64 -11.93
C ASP A 199 -24.74 17.68 -13.08
N ALA A 200 -23.99 16.58 -13.22
CA ALA A 200 -24.25 15.57 -14.23
C ALA A 200 -25.62 14.91 -14.05
N GLU A 201 -25.98 14.58 -12.83
CA GLU A 201 -27.28 14.01 -12.51
C GLU A 201 -28.39 15.02 -12.73
N ARG A 202 -28.28 16.23 -12.16
CA ARG A 202 -29.30 17.27 -12.21
C ARG A 202 -29.56 17.82 -13.61
N THR A 203 -28.50 18.05 -14.42
CA THR A 203 -28.64 18.75 -15.72
C THR A 203 -28.72 17.82 -16.91
N ARG A 204 -28.20 16.59 -16.78
CA ARG A 204 -28.10 15.65 -17.91
C ARG A 204 -28.67 14.27 -17.61
N GLY A 205 -29.09 13.98 -16.37
CA GLY A 205 -29.55 12.65 -15.96
C GLY A 205 -28.45 11.58 -16.04
N ILE A 206 -27.17 11.98 -15.97
CA ILE A 206 -26.02 11.08 -16.09
C ILE A 206 -25.71 10.49 -14.72
N GLY A 207 -25.83 9.17 -14.58
CA GLY A 207 -25.55 8.48 -13.34
C GLY A 207 -24.06 8.42 -12.98
N SER A 208 -23.76 8.23 -11.69
CA SER A 208 -22.41 8.26 -11.12
C SER A 208 -21.41 7.33 -11.83
N ARG A 209 -21.83 6.14 -12.30
CA ARG A 209 -20.95 5.21 -13.04
C ARG A 209 -20.37 5.84 -14.31
N SER A 210 -21.20 6.55 -15.06
CA SER A 210 -20.78 7.21 -16.30
C SER A 210 -19.86 8.40 -16.01
N VAL A 211 -20.12 9.14 -14.91
CA VAL A 211 -19.24 10.22 -14.44
C VAL A 211 -17.87 9.66 -14.06
N VAL A 212 -17.82 8.57 -13.29
CA VAL A 212 -16.56 7.91 -12.89
C VAL A 212 -15.79 7.41 -14.12
N ALA A 213 -16.47 6.75 -15.06
CA ALA A 213 -15.84 6.25 -16.28
C ALA A 213 -15.21 7.38 -17.09
N GLU A 214 -15.92 8.50 -17.25
CA GLU A 214 -15.42 9.65 -17.97
C GLU A 214 -14.28 10.36 -17.24
N TYR A 215 -14.38 10.49 -15.91
CA TYR A 215 -13.31 11.02 -15.08
C TYR A 215 -12.02 10.18 -15.20
N LEU A 216 -12.14 8.85 -15.11
CA LEU A 216 -10.98 7.96 -15.29
C LEU A 216 -10.37 8.12 -16.67
N ARG A 217 -11.19 8.20 -17.72
CA ARG A 217 -10.71 8.45 -19.09
C ARG A 217 -9.97 9.78 -19.18
N SER A 218 -10.53 10.85 -18.65
CA SER A 218 -9.91 12.18 -18.63
C SER A 218 -8.59 12.19 -17.89
N THR A 219 -8.54 11.55 -16.70
CA THR A 219 -7.31 11.44 -15.89
C THR A 219 -6.16 10.72 -16.63
N TRP A 220 -6.46 9.78 -17.51
CA TRP A 220 -5.44 9.13 -18.33
C TRP A 220 -4.98 9.99 -19.51
N CYS A 221 -5.87 10.77 -20.11
CA CYS A 221 -5.60 11.54 -21.33
C CYS A 221 -4.98 12.92 -21.06
N VAL A 222 -5.29 13.56 -19.93
CA VAL A 222 -4.77 14.90 -19.56
C VAL A 222 -3.25 14.99 -19.58
N PRO A 223 -2.47 14.04 -18.98
CA PRO A 223 -1.03 14.13 -19.00
C PRO A 223 -0.43 14.18 -20.41
N GLU A 224 -0.96 13.38 -21.34
CA GLU A 224 -0.48 13.38 -22.72
C GLU A 224 -0.76 14.70 -23.44
N ARG A 225 -1.94 15.28 -23.19
CA ARG A 225 -2.34 16.56 -23.78
C ARG A 225 -1.50 17.72 -23.25
N LEU A 226 -1.26 17.78 -21.94
CA LEU A 226 -0.43 18.83 -21.33
C LEU A 226 1.03 18.76 -21.77
N VAL A 227 1.59 17.56 -21.87
CA VAL A 227 2.96 17.37 -22.40
C VAL A 227 3.04 17.85 -23.84
N ARG A 228 2.06 17.53 -24.68
CA ARG A 228 2.00 18.00 -26.08
C ARG A 228 1.81 19.52 -26.18
N ALA A 229 0.94 20.10 -25.36
CA ALA A 229 0.71 21.55 -25.33
C ALA A 229 1.97 22.32 -24.93
N ARG A 230 2.70 21.85 -23.91
CA ARG A 230 3.98 22.45 -23.49
C ARG A 230 5.07 22.28 -24.54
N ALA A 231 5.15 21.12 -25.19
CA ALA A 231 6.08 20.90 -26.29
C ALA A 231 5.77 21.78 -27.50
N GLY A 232 4.49 22.01 -27.80
CA GLY A 232 4.04 22.91 -28.90
C GLY A 232 4.22 24.40 -28.60
N ALA A 233 4.12 24.79 -27.33
CA ALA A 233 4.34 26.18 -26.89
C ALA A 233 5.82 26.58 -26.89
N GLY A 234 6.72 25.63 -26.64
CA GLY A 234 8.17 25.84 -26.70
C GLY A 234 8.74 26.04 -28.11
N GLY A 235 7.94 25.75 -29.14
CA GLY A 235 8.38 25.88 -30.55
C GLY A 235 8.19 27.25 -31.21
N ARG A 236 7.59 28.24 -30.53
CA ARG A 236 7.28 29.55 -31.14
C ARG A 236 7.95 30.76 -30.49
N GLY A 237 9.07 30.61 -29.84
CA GLY A 237 9.75 31.75 -29.24
C GLY A 237 11.12 31.44 -28.73
N GLY A 238 12.14 31.56 -29.53
CA GLY A 238 13.50 31.42 -29.04
C GLY A 238 14.57 31.57 -30.10
N ALA A 239 14.87 32.83 -30.45
CA ALA A 239 16.12 33.17 -31.09
C ALA A 239 17.31 32.70 -30.27
N ARG A 240 18.24 32.07 -30.94
CA ARG A 240 19.55 31.54 -30.52
C ARG A 240 20.27 32.42 -29.50
N ARG A 241 20.67 31.86 -28.38
CA ARG A 241 21.92 32.22 -27.72
C ARG A 241 22.63 30.93 -27.31
N SER A 242 23.78 30.72 -27.92
CA SER A 242 24.76 29.71 -27.49
C SER A 242 25.45 30.16 -26.20
N PRO A 243 25.70 29.29 -25.27
CA PRO A 243 26.86 29.40 -24.39
C PRO A 243 27.80 28.23 -24.65
N SER A 244 29.00 28.58 -25.03
CA SER A 244 30.20 27.77 -24.99
C SER A 244 30.57 27.47 -23.54
N GLY A 245 30.79 26.19 -23.21
CA GLY A 245 31.37 25.75 -21.94
C GLY A 245 31.34 24.20 -21.79
N PRO A 246 32.29 23.58 -21.08
CA PRO A 246 32.89 22.34 -21.46
C PRO A 246 32.13 21.08 -21.03
N SER A 247 32.35 20.05 -21.82
CA SER A 247 31.94 18.65 -21.67
C SER A 247 32.25 18.02 -20.31
N ARG A 248 31.28 17.34 -19.69
CA ARG A 248 31.55 16.20 -18.79
C ARG A 248 30.47 15.13 -18.90
N SER A 249 30.95 13.95 -19.21
CA SER A 249 30.50 12.56 -19.01
C SER A 249 29.00 12.26 -19.14
N ARG A 250 28.72 11.57 -20.22
CA ARG A 250 27.49 10.82 -20.49
C ARG A 250 27.44 9.56 -19.62
N ASN A 251 26.36 9.37 -18.90
CA ASN A 251 25.97 8.05 -18.41
C ASN A 251 24.79 7.56 -19.27
N PRO A 252 24.91 6.47 -20.03
CA PRO A 252 23.90 6.02 -20.97
C PRO A 252 23.08 4.88 -20.38
N SER A 253 22.03 5.21 -19.64
CA SER A 253 21.00 4.23 -19.34
C SER A 253 19.68 4.95 -19.07
N LEU A 254 18.90 5.14 -20.14
CA LEU A 254 17.44 5.27 -20.20
C LEU A 254 17.03 5.86 -21.55
N LEU A 255 17.32 5.10 -22.62
CA LEU A 255 16.74 5.38 -23.94
C LEU A 255 15.49 4.50 -24.10
N PHE A 256 14.33 5.06 -23.77
CA PHE A 256 13.06 4.54 -24.30
C PHE A 256 12.95 4.95 -25.76
N ARG A 257 13.03 3.97 -26.66
CA ARG A 257 12.76 4.16 -28.09
C ARG A 257 11.27 4.52 -28.27
N GLN A 258 10.99 5.73 -28.67
CA GLN A 258 9.68 6.11 -29.22
C GLN A 258 9.63 5.70 -30.69
N GLY A 259 8.92 4.60 -30.96
CA GLY A 259 8.42 4.28 -32.31
C GLY A 259 7.08 4.97 -32.48
N GLY A 260 7.02 5.92 -33.42
CA GLY A 260 5.79 6.63 -33.75
C GLY A 260 4.77 5.72 -34.43
N ARG A 261 3.54 5.68 -33.90
CA ARG A 261 2.29 5.46 -34.61
C ARG A 261 1.19 6.20 -33.89
N HIS A 262 0.35 6.88 -34.64
CA HIS A 262 -0.86 7.54 -34.14
C HIS A 262 -1.76 6.54 -33.41
N SER A 263 -1.70 6.48 -32.09
CA SER A 263 -2.66 5.75 -31.29
C SER A 263 -3.69 6.74 -30.75
N ARG A 264 -4.92 6.59 -31.23
CA ARG A 264 -6.09 7.15 -30.52
C ARG A 264 -6.09 6.56 -29.13
N CYS A 265 -6.35 7.37 -28.13
CA CYS A 265 -6.52 6.94 -26.75
C CYS A 265 -7.67 5.92 -26.72
N ARG A 266 -7.34 4.62 -26.65
CA ARG A 266 -8.33 3.55 -26.55
C ARG A 266 -8.59 3.27 -25.08
N SER A 267 -9.87 3.19 -24.72
CA SER A 267 -10.35 2.78 -23.40
C SER A 267 -9.82 1.40 -23.01
N PRO A 268 -9.49 1.14 -21.73
CA PRO A 268 -9.14 -0.19 -21.25
C PRO A 268 -10.22 -1.26 -21.47
N GLY A 269 -11.48 -0.86 -21.74
CA GLY A 269 -12.61 -1.75 -22.03
C GLY A 269 -12.56 -2.46 -23.38
N ASP A 270 -11.83 -1.93 -24.37
CA ASP A 270 -11.84 -2.49 -25.74
C ASP A 270 -11.04 -3.80 -25.90
N ARG A 271 -10.42 -4.32 -24.85
CA ARG A 271 -9.64 -5.57 -24.91
C ARG A 271 -10.36 -6.80 -24.37
N PHE A 272 -11.57 -6.68 -23.83
CA PHE A 272 -12.24 -7.82 -23.18
C PHE A 272 -13.27 -8.57 -24.02
N ASP A 273 -13.52 -8.17 -25.26
CA ASP A 273 -14.61 -8.75 -26.08
C ASP A 273 -14.17 -9.66 -27.23
N ARG A 274 -13.00 -10.29 -27.14
CA ARG A 274 -12.64 -11.34 -28.12
C ARG A 274 -11.97 -12.56 -27.48
N ARG A 275 -12.66 -13.27 -26.59
CA ARG A 275 -12.45 -14.71 -26.32
C ARG A 275 -13.63 -15.30 -25.52
N ARG A 276 -14.78 -15.39 -26.15
CA ARG A 276 -15.77 -16.41 -25.81
C ARG A 276 -15.88 -17.36 -26.99
N SER A 277 -15.05 -18.39 -27.01
CA SER A 277 -15.35 -19.65 -27.69
C SER A 277 -14.34 -20.70 -27.20
N ALA A 278 -14.88 -21.85 -26.80
CA ALA A 278 -14.23 -23.11 -26.51
C ALA A 278 -13.72 -23.32 -25.07
N LEU A 279 -14.65 -23.74 -24.20
CA LEU A 279 -14.36 -24.73 -23.16
C LEU A 279 -14.99 -26.05 -23.60
N PRO A 280 -14.26 -27.19 -23.60
CA PRO A 280 -14.85 -28.49 -23.87
C PRO A 280 -15.57 -29.02 -22.63
N ASP A 281 -16.77 -29.57 -22.88
CA ASP A 281 -17.55 -30.34 -21.93
C ASP A 281 -16.73 -31.54 -21.39
N GLY A 282 -16.38 -31.50 -20.12
CA GLY A 282 -15.83 -32.63 -19.37
C GLY A 282 -16.90 -33.22 -18.46
N GLY A 283 -17.64 -34.20 -18.96
CA GLY A 283 -18.65 -34.94 -18.20
C GLY A 283 -18.06 -35.70 -17.01
N LEU A 284 -18.59 -35.42 -15.82
CA LEU A 284 -18.54 -36.30 -14.67
C LEU A 284 -19.76 -37.24 -14.73
N ARG A 285 -19.51 -38.52 -14.82
CA ARG A 285 -20.50 -39.58 -14.53
C ARG A 285 -20.19 -40.21 -13.17
N PRO A 286 -21.18 -40.90 -12.58
CA PRO A 286 -21.44 -40.95 -11.14
C PRO A 286 -20.47 -41.83 -10.34
#